data_8f86c09132b25ff83cf22b814f0b57a2
#
_entry.id   8f86c09132b25ff83cf22b814f0b57a2
#
_cell.length_a   1.000
_cell.length_b   1.000
_cell.length_c   1.000
_cell.angle_alpha   90.00
_cell.angle_beta   90.00
_cell.angle_gamma   90.00
#
_symmetry.space_group_name_H-M   'P 1'
#
loop_
_entity.id
_entity.type
_entity.pdbx_description
1 polymer ?
#
loop_
_entity_poly.entity_id
_entity_poly.type
_entity_poly.pdbx_seq_one_letter_code
_entity_poly.pdbx_strand_id
1 'polypeptide(L)' 'MIKMVKEMIKIIELDGWVLYAQKGSHKQYKHPTKKGRVTIPDHGKSEVLEHMIVKSILKQAGLL' A
#
# COMPACT_ATOMS: atom_id res chain seq x y z
N MET A 1 4.32 -14.17 -0.89
CA MET A 1 4.06 -13.51 0.40
C MET A 1 2.57 -13.22 0.54
N ILE A 2 2.03 -13.47 1.72
CA ILE A 2 0.67 -13.10 2.05
C ILE A 2 0.75 -12.16 3.23
N LYS A 3 0.09 -11.01 3.14
CA LYS A 3 0.13 -10.03 4.22
C LYS A 3 -1.24 -9.40 4.42
N MET A 4 -1.51 -9.00 5.65
CA MET A 4 -2.73 -8.25 5.94
C MET A 4 -2.59 -6.82 5.40
N VAL A 5 -3.72 -6.23 5.03
CA VAL A 5 -3.76 -4.85 4.54
C VAL A 5 -3.05 -3.91 5.50
N LYS A 6 -3.35 -4.02 6.80
CA LYS A 6 -2.74 -3.13 7.79
C LYS A 6 -1.22 -3.29 7.88
N GLU A 7 -0.71 -4.48 7.60
CA GLU A 7 0.74 -4.71 7.58
C GLU A 7 1.39 -3.99 6.40
N MET A 8 0.75 -4.05 5.23
CA MET A 8 1.25 -3.36 4.04
C MET A 8 1.22 -1.86 4.23
N ILE A 9 0.15 -1.35 4.82
CA ILE A 9 0.05 0.08 5.11
C ILE A 9 1.20 0.52 6.02
N LYS A 10 1.47 -0.25 7.06
CA LYS A 10 2.55 0.06 7.98
C LYS A 10 3.91 0.05 7.29
N ILE A 11 4.14 -0.92 6.41
CA ILE A 11 5.41 -1.03 5.68
C ILE A 11 5.65 0.21 4.82
N ILE A 12 4.65 0.63 4.05
CA ILE A 12 4.84 1.79 3.18
C ILE A 12 4.88 3.09 3.97
N GLU A 13 4.13 3.19 5.06
CA GLU A 13 4.19 4.39 5.92
C GLU A 13 5.57 4.56 6.54
N LEU A 14 6.20 3.47 6.96
CA LEU A 14 7.55 3.52 7.49
C LEU A 14 8.57 3.97 6.44
N ASP A 15 8.29 3.74 5.16
CA ASP A 15 9.12 4.21 4.05
C ASP A 15 8.84 5.67 3.68
N GLY A 16 7.84 6.29 4.29
CA GLY A 16 7.53 7.70 4.07
C GLY A 16 6.30 7.98 3.24
N TRP A 17 5.56 6.94 2.84
CA TRP A 17 4.33 7.13 2.07
C TRP A 17 3.21 7.63 2.97
N VAL A 18 2.45 8.59 2.46
CA VAL A 18 1.39 9.27 3.22
C VAL A 18 0.07 9.15 2.46
N LEU A 19 -0.98 8.77 3.16
CA LEU A 19 -2.31 8.70 2.59
C LEU A 19 -2.77 10.10 2.19
N TYR A 20 -3.18 10.28 0.93
CA TYR A 20 -3.66 11.58 0.47
C TYR A 20 -5.07 11.52 -0.12
N ALA A 21 -5.57 10.33 -0.47
CA ALA A 21 -6.90 10.17 -1.03
C ALA A 21 -7.40 8.76 -0.80
N GLN A 22 -8.71 8.63 -0.74
CA GLN A 22 -9.35 7.33 -0.68
C GLN A 22 -10.58 7.37 -1.58
N LYS A 23 -10.66 6.39 -2.48
CA LYS A 23 -11.76 6.28 -3.41
C LYS A 23 -12.39 4.91 -3.23
N GLY A 24 -13.53 4.84 -2.55
CA GLY A 24 -14.12 3.58 -2.16
C GLY A 24 -13.17 2.81 -1.25
N SER A 25 -12.82 1.60 -1.67
CA SER A 25 -11.90 0.75 -0.91
C SER A 25 -10.43 0.95 -1.30
N HIS A 26 -10.14 1.88 -2.22
CA HIS A 26 -8.76 2.10 -2.67
C HIS A 26 -8.14 3.28 -1.95
N LYS A 27 -7.13 3.02 -1.14
CA LYS A 27 -6.34 4.05 -0.46
C LYS A 27 -5.15 4.41 -1.32
N GLN A 28 -4.94 5.71 -1.53
CA GLN A 28 -3.86 6.20 -2.37
C GLN A 28 -2.85 6.98 -1.55
N TYR A 29 -1.57 6.68 -1.75
CA TYR A 29 -0.46 7.24 -0.98
C TYR A 29 0.51 7.98 -1.89
N LYS A 30 1.09 9.04 -1.36
CA LYS A 30 2.16 9.82 -2.00
C LYS A 30 3.40 9.78 -1.14
N HIS A 31 4.55 10.04 -1.77
CA HIS A 31 5.83 10.12 -1.08
C HIS A 31 6.46 11.48 -1.34
N PRO A 32 7.11 12.09 -0.32
CA PRO A 32 7.73 13.42 -0.49
C PRO A 32 8.89 13.43 -1.49
N THR A 33 9.58 12.32 -1.69
CA THR A 33 10.74 12.28 -2.59
C THR A 33 10.65 11.23 -3.69
N LYS A 34 9.83 10.18 -3.51
CA LYS A 34 9.66 9.16 -4.54
C LYS A 34 8.54 9.54 -5.48
N LYS A 35 8.71 9.24 -6.77
CA LYS A 35 7.70 9.53 -7.79
C LYS A 35 6.57 8.51 -7.75
N GLY A 36 5.44 8.89 -8.34
CA GLY A 36 4.30 8.01 -8.48
C GLY A 36 3.45 7.95 -7.24
N ARG A 37 2.65 6.93 -7.17
CA ARG A 37 1.74 6.72 -6.04
C ARG A 37 1.59 5.23 -5.75
N VAL A 38 1.19 4.92 -4.53
CA VAL A 38 0.89 3.55 -4.13
C VAL A 38 -0.61 3.46 -3.89
N THR A 39 -1.24 2.44 -4.46
CA THR A 39 -2.66 2.17 -4.24
C THR A 39 -2.79 0.85 -3.49
N ILE A 40 -3.45 0.88 -2.34
CA ILE A 40 -3.71 -0.31 -1.53
C ILE A 40 -5.21 -0.54 -1.46
N PRO A 41 -5.73 -1.69 -1.94
CA PRO A 41 -7.13 -2.04 -1.73
C PRO A 41 -7.35 -2.37 -0.26
N ASP A 42 -8.34 -1.75 0.35
CA ASP A 42 -8.64 -1.93 1.77
C ASP A 42 -10.14 -2.13 1.93
N HIS A 43 -10.56 -3.40 2.00
CA HIS A 43 -11.97 -3.76 2.13
C HIS A 43 -12.35 -4.09 3.57
N GLY A 44 -11.42 -4.03 4.49
CA GLY A 44 -11.69 -4.31 5.89
C GLY A 44 -10.44 -4.62 6.68
N LYS A 45 -10.59 -4.56 8.02
CA LYS A 45 -9.45 -4.68 8.93
C LYS A 45 -8.74 -6.03 8.88
N SER A 46 -9.49 -7.07 8.57
CA SER A 46 -8.95 -8.44 8.55
C SER A 46 -8.61 -8.93 7.15
N GLU A 47 -8.67 -8.06 6.18
CA GLU A 47 -8.39 -8.44 4.81
C GLU A 47 -6.94 -8.88 4.65
N VAL A 48 -6.75 -9.94 3.87
CA VAL A 48 -5.44 -10.48 3.54
C VAL A 48 -5.21 -10.27 2.06
N LEU A 49 -4.03 -9.78 1.71
CA LEU A 49 -3.63 -9.53 0.33
C LEU A 49 -2.79 -10.70 -0.18
N GLU A 50 -3.13 -11.17 -1.37
CA GLU A 50 -2.43 -12.27 -2.00
C GLU A 50 -1.04 -11.86 -2.45
N HIS A 51 -0.19 -12.86 -2.67
CA HIS A 51 1.21 -12.67 -3.06
C HIS A 51 1.41 -11.68 -4.21
N MET A 52 0.62 -11.80 -5.28
CA MET A 52 0.77 -10.94 -6.46
C MET A 52 0.45 -9.48 -6.14
N ILE A 53 -0.56 -9.27 -5.31
CA ILE A 53 -0.96 -7.91 -4.91
C ILE A 53 0.09 -7.30 -4.00
N VAL A 54 0.60 -8.07 -3.03
CA VAL A 54 1.67 -7.62 -2.15
C VAL A 54 2.89 -7.21 -2.96
N LYS A 55 3.27 -8.04 -3.92
CA LYS A 55 4.42 -7.76 -4.79
C LYS A 55 4.22 -6.50 -5.60
N SER A 56 3.00 -6.31 -6.15
CA SER A 56 2.66 -5.12 -6.91
C SER A 56 2.78 -3.85 -6.06
N ILE A 57 2.26 -3.89 -4.84
CA ILE A 57 2.34 -2.75 -3.92
C ILE A 57 3.79 -2.41 -3.59
N LEU A 58 4.58 -3.41 -3.28
CA LEU A 58 6.00 -3.20 -2.97
C LEU A 58 6.76 -2.60 -4.15
N LYS A 59 6.43 -3.04 -5.37
CA LYS A 59 7.02 -2.46 -6.58
C LYS A 59 6.63 -1.00 -6.74
N GLN A 60 5.35 -0.68 -6.55
CA GLN A 60 4.86 0.71 -6.63
C GLN A 60 5.59 1.59 -5.63
N ALA A 61 5.85 1.05 -4.45
CA ALA A 61 6.52 1.79 -3.37
C ALA A 61 8.03 1.86 -3.53
N GLY A 62 8.61 1.20 -4.53
CA GLY A 62 10.05 1.17 -4.72
C GLY A 62 10.77 0.32 -3.69
N LEU A 63 10.07 -0.65 -3.11
CA LEU A 63 10.61 -1.53 -2.07
C LEU A 63 10.91 -2.94 -2.59
N LEU A 64 10.74 -3.15 -3.87
CA LEU A 64 11.01 -4.46 -4.48
C LEU A 64 11.75 -4.29 -5.79
#